data_d00d36f00b83c33564a83863063c606b
#
_entry.id   d00d36f00b83c33564a83863063c606b
#
_cell.length_a   1.000
_cell.length_b   1.000
_cell.length_c   1.000
_cell.angle_alpha   90.00
_cell.angle_beta   90.00
_cell.angle_gamma   90.00
#
_symmetry.space_group_name_H-M   'P 1'
#
loop_
_entity.id
_entity.type
_entity.pdbx_description
1 polymer ?
#
loop_
_entity_poly.entity_id
_entity_poly.type
_entity_poly.pdbx_seq_one_letter_code
_entity_poly.pdbx_strand_id
1 'polypeptide(L)'
;MVGNGRPFFAKLLSPKKRNVRLAKKSPLGEIMILGLRKIDHIPDGSIHFKSKVKLLVATKNKISSKKLKKLKKLVAIPIEITDSNNKQHEKTIHRLNYKKNSSQSFTIEIEADGGIPVKRFVDGSKIIPSISNLLGTQCYCKKFDINQIYLSK
;
A
#
# COMPACT_ATOMS: atom_id res chain seq x y z
N MET A 1 12.11 1.15 -0.89
CA MET A 1 10.83 1.38 -0.18
C MET A 1 11.21 1.86 1.21
N VAL A 2 10.93 3.09 1.51
CA VAL A 2 11.14 3.69 2.83
C VAL A 2 9.80 3.70 3.53
N GLY A 3 9.74 3.29 4.79
CA GLY A 3 8.51 3.27 5.58
C GLY A 3 8.72 2.62 6.94
N ASN A 4 7.70 2.71 7.79
CA ASN A 4 7.75 2.23 9.18
C ASN A 4 7.65 0.70 9.35
N GLY A 5 7.96 -0.06 8.31
CA GLY A 5 7.90 -1.51 8.35
C GLY A 5 6.49 -2.09 8.12
N ARG A 6 6.37 -3.40 8.26
CA ARG A 6 5.10 -4.15 8.15
C ARG A 6 4.95 -5.07 9.35
N PRO A 7 3.74 -5.21 9.91
CA PRO A 7 3.51 -6.20 10.96
C PRO A 7 3.64 -7.62 10.38
N PHE A 8 4.17 -8.53 11.17
CA PHE A 8 4.25 -9.94 10.83
C PHE A 8 4.18 -10.81 12.08
N PHE A 9 3.78 -12.06 11.90
CA PHE A 9 3.90 -13.11 12.89
C PHE A 9 4.88 -14.16 12.40
N ALA A 10 5.64 -14.72 13.32
CA ALA A 10 6.55 -15.81 13.03
C ALA A 10 6.48 -16.89 14.11
N LYS A 11 6.35 -18.15 13.70
CA LYS A 11 6.49 -19.31 14.59
C LYS A 11 7.92 -19.83 14.48
N LEU A 12 8.60 -19.84 15.59
CA LEU A 12 9.94 -20.45 15.68
C LEU A 12 9.80 -21.92 16.05
N LEU A 13 10.34 -22.78 15.20
CA LEU A 13 10.40 -24.21 15.47
C LEU A 13 11.73 -24.52 16.17
N SER A 14 11.66 -25.12 17.36
CA SER A 14 12.84 -25.53 18.17
C SER A 14 13.89 -24.40 18.37
N PRO A 15 13.53 -23.25 18.95
CA PRO A 15 14.45 -22.13 19.10
C PRO A 15 15.60 -22.49 20.05
N LYS A 16 16.84 -22.36 19.58
CA LYS A 16 18.03 -22.59 20.39
C LYS A 16 18.34 -21.46 21.38
N LYS A 17 17.84 -20.25 21.14
CA LYS A 17 18.02 -19.05 21.99
C LYS A 17 16.66 -18.41 22.27
N ARG A 18 16.44 -18.02 23.54
CA ARG A 18 15.19 -17.37 23.97
C ARG A 18 15.14 -15.87 23.66
N ASN A 19 16.30 -15.23 23.53
CA ASN A 19 16.39 -13.80 23.20
C ASN A 19 17.05 -13.65 21.84
N VAL A 20 16.30 -13.13 20.87
CA VAL A 20 16.79 -12.91 19.52
C VAL A 20 16.83 -11.42 19.24
N ARG A 21 18.03 -10.84 19.17
CA ARG A 21 18.23 -9.54 18.52
C ARG A 21 18.38 -9.81 17.02
N LEU A 22 17.34 -9.50 16.27
CA LEU A 22 17.31 -9.75 14.84
C LEU A 22 17.61 -8.45 14.08
N ALA A 23 18.90 -8.17 13.88
CA ALA A 23 19.32 -7.31 12.78
C ALA A 23 20.03 -8.21 11.76
N LYS A 24 19.41 -8.44 10.62
CA LYS A 24 20.03 -9.22 9.56
C LYS A 24 20.34 -8.29 8.38
N LYS A 25 21.63 -8.16 8.05
CA LYS A 25 22.04 -7.52 6.79
C LYS A 25 21.64 -8.46 5.66
N SER A 26 20.77 -7.99 4.77
CA SER A 26 20.48 -8.67 3.51
C SER A 26 21.35 -8.05 2.40
N PRO A 27 21.57 -8.73 1.27
CA PRO A 27 22.22 -8.14 0.10
C PRO A 27 21.53 -6.89 -0.45
N LEU A 28 20.28 -6.65 -0.03
CA LEU A 28 19.45 -5.50 -0.43
C LEU A 28 19.29 -4.45 0.66
N GLY A 29 20.07 -4.51 1.74
CA GLY A 29 20.01 -3.58 2.87
C GLY A 29 19.78 -4.26 4.22
N GLU A 30 19.66 -3.47 5.28
CA GLU A 30 19.38 -3.97 6.62
C GLU A 30 17.89 -4.21 6.83
N ILE A 31 17.55 -5.39 7.31
CA ILE A 31 16.21 -5.68 7.81
C ILE A 31 16.22 -5.40 9.32
N MET A 32 15.44 -4.42 9.72
CA MET A 32 15.26 -4.11 11.14
C MET A 32 13.91 -4.67 11.61
N ILE A 33 13.94 -5.44 12.68
CA ILE A 33 12.72 -5.91 13.34
C ILE A 33 12.51 -5.05 14.58
N LEU A 34 11.36 -4.36 14.64
CA LEU A 34 11.00 -3.48 15.75
C LEU A 34 9.83 -4.08 16.52
N GLY A 35 9.84 -3.87 17.85
CA GLY A 35 8.72 -4.27 18.70
C GLY A 35 8.48 -5.78 18.77
N LEU A 36 9.53 -6.59 18.64
CA LEU A 36 9.41 -8.04 18.77
C LEU A 36 8.92 -8.40 20.17
N ARG A 37 7.84 -9.16 20.25
CA ARG A 37 7.27 -9.67 21.50
C ARG A 37 6.80 -11.09 21.33
N LYS A 38 6.88 -11.86 22.40
CA LYS A 38 6.27 -13.19 22.47
C LYS A 38 4.74 -13.04 22.55
N ILE A 39 4.04 -13.88 21.82
CA ILE A 39 2.59 -14.06 21.91
C ILE A 39 2.33 -15.54 22.09
N ASP A 40 1.27 -15.89 22.83
CA ASP A 40 0.96 -17.28 23.13
C ASP A 40 0.26 -17.97 21.96
N HIS A 41 -0.55 -17.21 21.20
CA HIS A 41 -1.24 -17.70 20.02
C HIS A 41 -1.03 -16.77 18.84
N ILE A 42 -0.79 -17.35 17.67
CA ILE A 42 -0.84 -16.60 16.40
C ILE A 42 -2.31 -16.36 16.10
N PRO A 43 -2.75 -15.10 15.94
CA PRO A 43 -4.12 -14.83 15.54
C PRO A 43 -4.48 -15.53 14.23
N ASP A 44 -5.67 -16.09 14.17
CA ASP A 44 -6.19 -16.68 12.96
C ASP A 44 -6.48 -15.58 11.91
N GLY A 45 -6.14 -15.87 10.65
CA GLY A 45 -6.42 -14.98 9.54
C GLY A 45 -5.34 -13.92 9.27
N SER A 46 -5.71 -12.97 8.44
CA SER A 46 -4.81 -11.91 8.00
C SER A 46 -4.70 -10.78 9.02
N ILE A 47 -3.50 -10.21 9.18
CA ILE A 47 -3.33 -9.00 9.99
C ILE A 47 -4.05 -7.84 9.30
N HIS A 48 -5.08 -7.30 9.95
CA HIS A 48 -5.76 -6.10 9.48
C HIS A 48 -4.98 -4.87 9.91
N PHE A 49 -4.66 -4.03 8.94
CA PHE A 49 -3.97 -2.77 9.20
C PHE A 49 -4.37 -1.72 8.16
N LYS A 50 -4.17 -0.47 8.51
CA LYS A 50 -4.29 0.66 7.59
C LYS A 50 -2.91 1.21 7.28
N SER A 51 -2.75 1.79 6.11
CA SER A 51 -1.49 2.39 5.69
C SER A 51 -1.70 3.79 5.11
N LYS A 52 -0.76 4.70 5.41
CA LYS A 52 -0.61 5.96 4.68
C LYS A 52 0.45 5.78 3.62
N VAL A 53 0.08 6.03 2.39
CA VAL A 53 0.95 5.88 1.23
C VAL A 53 0.99 7.18 0.45
N LYS A 54 2.19 7.60 0.12
CA LYS A 54 2.44 8.72 -0.78
C LYS A 54 2.94 8.19 -2.11
N LEU A 55 2.30 8.62 -3.21
CA LEU A 55 2.61 8.17 -4.56
C LEU A 55 2.94 9.35 -5.45
N LEU A 56 3.98 9.21 -6.25
CA LEU A 56 4.26 10.07 -7.39
C LEU A 56 3.78 9.36 -8.66
N VAL A 57 2.79 9.94 -9.32
CA VAL A 57 2.15 9.37 -10.51
C VAL A 57 2.49 10.21 -11.73
N ALA A 58 2.89 9.55 -12.81
CA ALA A 58 3.00 10.15 -14.14
C ALA A 58 1.86 9.68 -15.03
N THR A 59 1.45 10.51 -15.98
CA THR A 59 0.39 10.22 -16.94
C THR A 59 0.93 10.27 -18.37
N LYS A 60 0.40 9.43 -19.26
CA LYS A 60 0.74 9.45 -20.68
C LYS A 60 0.31 10.76 -21.33
N ASN A 61 -0.92 11.21 -21.03
CA ASN A 61 -1.48 12.43 -21.58
C ASN A 61 -1.49 13.56 -20.54
N LYS A 62 -1.54 14.82 -21.02
CA LYS A 62 -1.73 15.98 -20.16
C LYS A 62 -3.01 15.87 -19.34
N ILE A 63 -2.95 16.23 -18.07
CA ILE A 63 -4.07 16.17 -17.16
C ILE A 63 -4.41 17.54 -16.59
N SER A 64 -5.72 17.84 -16.60
CA SER A 64 -6.23 19.08 -16.02
C SER A 64 -6.56 18.92 -14.53
N SER A 65 -6.57 20.02 -13.80
CA SER A 65 -7.00 20.02 -12.37
C SER A 65 -8.46 19.54 -12.23
N LYS A 66 -9.31 19.81 -13.23
CA LYS A 66 -10.70 19.32 -13.24
C LYS A 66 -10.76 17.78 -13.29
N LYS A 67 -9.88 17.13 -14.08
CA LYS A 67 -9.79 15.67 -14.12
C LYS A 67 -9.31 15.09 -12.80
N LEU A 68 -8.32 15.73 -12.14
CA LEU A 68 -7.80 15.25 -10.84
C LEU A 68 -8.87 15.28 -9.73
N LYS A 69 -9.84 16.17 -9.78
CA LYS A 69 -10.96 16.18 -8.82
C LYS A 69 -11.72 14.84 -8.79
N LYS A 70 -11.72 14.09 -9.90
CA LYS A 70 -12.39 12.78 -9.98
C LYS A 70 -11.76 11.76 -9.00
N LEU A 71 -10.49 11.92 -8.62
CA LEU A 71 -9.82 11.03 -7.67
C LEU A 71 -10.52 10.96 -6.31
N LYS A 72 -11.22 12.03 -5.90
CA LYS A 72 -11.99 12.03 -4.67
C LYS A 72 -13.11 10.98 -4.65
N LYS A 73 -13.56 10.51 -5.84
CA LYS A 73 -14.55 9.44 -5.94
C LYS A 73 -14.03 8.09 -5.46
N LEU A 74 -12.72 7.93 -5.30
CA LEU A 74 -12.11 6.69 -4.76
C LEU A 74 -12.30 6.54 -3.24
N VAL A 75 -12.68 7.62 -2.56
CA VAL A 75 -12.86 7.58 -1.10
C VAL A 75 -14.18 6.88 -0.77
N ALA A 76 -14.10 5.95 0.18
CA ALA A 76 -15.23 5.19 0.71
C ALA A 76 -15.95 4.25 -0.26
N ILE A 77 -15.43 4.09 -1.50
CA ILE A 77 -15.92 3.05 -2.40
C ILE A 77 -15.02 1.82 -2.34
N PRO A 78 -15.57 0.60 -2.49
CA PRO A 78 -14.78 -0.61 -2.56
C PRO A 78 -13.81 -0.59 -3.73
N ILE A 79 -12.57 -0.99 -3.47
CA ILE A 79 -11.54 -1.26 -4.48
C ILE A 79 -11.45 -2.78 -4.63
N GLU A 80 -11.94 -3.30 -5.70
CA GLU A 80 -11.88 -4.72 -6.02
C GLU A 80 -10.49 -5.07 -6.55
N ILE A 81 -9.87 -6.07 -5.94
CA ILE A 81 -8.52 -6.53 -6.27
C ILE A 81 -8.62 -8.02 -6.61
N THR A 82 -8.25 -8.39 -7.82
CA THR A 82 -8.09 -9.80 -8.19
C THR A 82 -6.64 -10.21 -8.01
N ASP A 83 -6.39 -11.21 -7.17
CA ASP A 83 -5.03 -11.74 -6.92
C ASP A 83 -4.55 -12.68 -8.04
N SER A 84 -3.35 -13.26 -7.88
CA SER A 84 -2.77 -14.21 -8.84
C SER A 84 -3.58 -15.51 -8.97
N ASN A 85 -4.31 -15.87 -7.93
CA ASN A 85 -5.14 -17.07 -7.85
C ASN A 85 -6.60 -16.79 -8.27
N ASN A 86 -6.86 -15.64 -8.89
CA ASN A 86 -8.19 -15.15 -9.27
C ASN A 86 -9.17 -14.99 -8.09
N LYS A 87 -8.69 -14.92 -6.86
CA LYS A 87 -9.52 -14.55 -5.71
C LYS A 87 -9.73 -13.04 -5.69
N GLN A 88 -10.96 -12.65 -5.37
CA GLN A 88 -11.33 -11.26 -5.23
C GLN A 88 -11.22 -10.82 -3.76
N HIS A 89 -10.68 -9.63 -3.57
CA HIS A 89 -10.55 -8.97 -2.28
C HIS A 89 -11.01 -7.54 -2.41
N GLU A 90 -11.71 -7.05 -1.40
CA GLU A 90 -12.11 -5.66 -1.33
C GLU A 90 -11.23 -4.89 -0.35
N LYS A 91 -10.89 -3.65 -0.72
CA LYS A 91 -10.14 -2.71 0.11
C LYS A 91 -10.75 -1.33 -0.01
N THR A 92 -10.62 -0.52 1.04
CA THR A 92 -11.20 0.82 1.08
C THR A 92 -10.12 1.88 1.21
N ILE A 93 -10.29 2.97 0.47
CA ILE A 93 -9.53 4.21 0.67
C ILE A 93 -10.35 5.10 1.60
N HIS A 94 -9.83 5.39 2.78
CA HIS A 94 -10.50 6.19 3.79
C HIS A 94 -10.28 7.69 3.60
N ARG A 95 -9.08 8.07 3.11
CA ARG A 95 -8.73 9.46 2.81
C ARG A 95 -7.87 9.54 1.56
N LEU A 96 -8.05 10.59 0.79
CA LEU A 96 -7.27 10.86 -0.40
C LEU A 96 -7.05 12.37 -0.56
N ASN A 97 -5.77 12.75 -0.64
CA ASN A 97 -5.33 14.07 -1.03
C ASN A 97 -4.48 13.99 -2.28
N TYR A 98 -4.49 15.03 -3.09
CA TYR A 98 -3.65 15.10 -4.29
C TYR A 98 -3.12 16.51 -4.51
N LYS A 99 -1.95 16.58 -5.16
CA LYS A 99 -1.31 17.82 -5.60
C LYS A 99 -0.84 17.64 -7.03
N LYS A 100 -1.22 18.55 -7.91
CA LYS A 100 -0.71 18.60 -9.28
C LYS A 100 0.74 19.11 -9.25
N ASN A 101 1.68 18.38 -9.85
CA ASN A 101 3.07 18.77 -9.92
C ASN A 101 3.40 19.40 -11.29
N SER A 102 2.85 18.82 -12.37
CA SER A 102 3.03 19.33 -13.74
C SER A 102 1.79 18.98 -14.60
N SER A 103 1.87 19.24 -15.91
CA SER A 103 0.82 18.81 -16.83
C SER A 103 0.66 17.28 -16.95
N GLN A 104 1.71 16.51 -16.62
CA GLN A 104 1.74 15.06 -16.75
C GLN A 104 2.16 14.34 -15.46
N SER A 105 2.15 15.03 -14.32
CA SER A 105 2.45 14.39 -13.04
C SER A 105 1.71 15.01 -11.88
N PHE A 106 1.43 14.19 -10.88
CA PHE A 106 0.79 14.59 -9.63
C PHE A 106 1.20 13.65 -8.50
N THR A 107 1.10 14.15 -7.29
CA THR A 107 1.32 13.38 -6.07
C THR A 107 -0.04 13.05 -5.46
N ILE A 108 -0.20 11.82 -4.96
CA ILE A 108 -1.36 11.39 -4.18
C ILE A 108 -0.87 10.94 -2.82
N GLU A 109 -1.63 11.28 -1.79
CA GLU A 109 -1.50 10.72 -0.45
C GLU A 109 -2.81 10.02 -0.11
N ILE A 110 -2.75 8.73 0.17
CA ILE A 110 -3.91 7.92 0.54
C ILE A 110 -3.73 7.34 1.93
N GLU A 111 -4.83 7.25 2.66
CA GLU A 111 -4.98 6.42 3.84
C GLU A 111 -5.97 5.31 3.47
N ALA A 112 -5.53 4.06 3.52
CA ALA A 112 -6.29 2.94 2.99
C ALA A 112 -6.06 1.67 3.81
N ASP A 113 -6.93 0.69 3.59
CA ASP A 113 -6.72 -0.66 4.11
C ASP A 113 -5.38 -1.22 3.63
N GLY A 114 -4.73 -1.97 4.49
CA GLY A 114 -3.45 -2.60 4.17
C GLY A 114 -3.57 -3.64 3.06
N GLY A 115 -2.49 -3.75 2.26
CA GLY A 115 -2.40 -4.76 1.20
C GLY A 115 -2.88 -4.32 -0.18
N ILE A 116 -3.23 -3.04 -0.38
CA ILE A 116 -3.49 -2.53 -1.74
C ILE A 116 -2.18 -2.59 -2.54
N PRO A 117 -2.13 -3.32 -3.69
CA PRO A 117 -0.96 -3.34 -4.55
C PRO A 117 -0.82 -2.02 -5.31
N VAL A 118 -0.05 -1.10 -4.73
CA VAL A 118 0.03 0.32 -5.11
C VAL A 118 0.27 0.54 -6.61
N LYS A 119 1.21 -0.18 -7.23
CA LYS A 119 1.50 -0.04 -8.67
C LYS A 119 0.28 -0.41 -9.52
N ARG A 120 -0.35 -1.56 -9.21
CA ARG A 120 -1.55 -2.03 -9.89
C ARG A 120 -2.75 -1.12 -9.67
N PHE A 121 -2.86 -0.50 -8.51
CA PHE A 121 -3.88 0.52 -8.23
C PHE A 121 -3.71 1.76 -9.12
N VAL A 122 -2.47 2.12 -9.48
CA VAL A 122 -2.20 3.23 -10.39
C VAL A 122 -2.51 2.85 -11.84
N ASP A 123 -2.02 1.71 -12.34
CA ASP A 123 -2.14 1.33 -13.76
C ASP A 123 -3.45 0.63 -14.13
N GLY A 124 -4.14 0.03 -13.16
CA GLY A 124 -5.43 -0.66 -13.35
C GLY A 124 -5.32 -2.15 -13.63
N SER A 125 -4.15 -2.75 -13.45
CA SER A 125 -3.96 -4.19 -13.69
C SER A 125 -4.69 -5.02 -12.63
N LYS A 126 -5.84 -5.61 -12.98
CA LYS A 126 -6.69 -6.43 -12.10
C LYS A 126 -7.16 -5.68 -10.82
N ILE A 127 -7.39 -4.37 -10.92
CA ILE A 127 -7.94 -3.52 -9.84
C ILE A 127 -8.98 -2.57 -10.41
N ILE A 128 -10.16 -2.54 -9.79
CA ILE A 128 -11.29 -1.69 -10.16
C ILE A 128 -11.94 -1.10 -8.89
N PRO A 129 -12.15 0.24 -8.85
CA PRO A 129 -11.65 1.25 -9.77
C PRO A 129 -10.16 1.52 -9.56
N SER A 130 -9.47 1.97 -10.61
CA SER A 130 -8.08 2.39 -10.57
C SER A 130 -7.90 3.85 -10.92
N ILE A 131 -6.71 4.40 -10.67
CA ILE A 131 -6.38 5.78 -11.04
C ILE A 131 -6.45 5.97 -12.56
N SER A 132 -5.89 5.05 -13.34
CA SER A 132 -5.93 5.09 -14.82
C SER A 132 -7.35 5.10 -15.36
N ASN A 133 -8.21 4.21 -14.86
CA ASN A 133 -9.62 4.14 -15.28
C ASN A 133 -10.35 5.45 -14.97
N LEU A 134 -10.20 5.97 -13.77
CA LEU A 134 -10.90 7.16 -13.33
C LEU A 134 -10.49 8.42 -14.10
N LEU A 135 -9.22 8.53 -14.44
CA LEU A 135 -8.68 9.67 -15.17
C LEU A 135 -8.82 9.53 -16.70
N GLY A 136 -9.15 8.32 -17.20
CA GLY A 136 -9.26 8.03 -18.62
C GLY A 136 -7.94 8.26 -19.36
N THR A 137 -6.83 7.93 -18.73
CA THR A 137 -5.49 7.98 -19.30
C THR A 137 -4.56 7.01 -18.57
N GLN A 138 -3.62 6.45 -19.30
CA GLN A 138 -2.63 5.55 -18.71
C GLN A 138 -1.77 6.31 -17.69
N CYS A 139 -1.68 5.74 -16.49
CA CYS A 139 -0.93 6.27 -15.38
C CYS A 139 0.15 5.28 -14.94
N TYR A 140 1.28 5.81 -14.47
CA TYR A 140 2.43 5.04 -14.02
C TYR A 140 2.84 5.50 -12.63
N CYS A 141 3.05 4.56 -11.72
CA CYS A 141 3.62 4.85 -10.42
C CYS A 141 5.14 5.02 -10.56
N LYS A 142 5.62 6.25 -10.49
CA LYS A 142 7.06 6.56 -10.55
C LYS A 142 7.77 6.22 -9.24
N LYS A 143 7.14 6.57 -8.12
CA LYS A 143 7.64 6.32 -6.77
C LYS A 143 6.47 6.19 -5.81
N PHE A 144 6.64 5.38 -4.78
CA PHE A 144 5.75 5.37 -3.63
C PHE A 144 6.52 5.13 -2.34
N ASP A 145 6.02 5.71 -1.26
CA ASP A 145 6.53 5.53 0.09
C ASP A 145 5.36 5.18 1.01
N ILE A 146 5.54 4.17 1.86
CA ILE A 146 4.59 3.84 2.93
C ILE A 146 5.06 4.58 4.18
N ASN A 147 4.42 5.69 4.48
CA ASN A 147 4.86 6.60 5.54
C ASN A 147 4.45 6.09 6.93
N GLN A 148 3.32 5.41 7.03
CA GLN A 148 2.78 4.99 8.30
C GLN A 148 1.90 3.75 8.16
N ILE A 149 1.94 2.88 9.17
CA ILE A 149 1.08 1.70 9.28
C ILE A 149 0.42 1.74 10.66
N TYR A 150 -0.89 1.50 10.67
CA TYR A 150 -1.70 1.39 11.89
C TYR A 150 -2.31 0.00 11.94
N LEU A 151 -2.15 -0.70 13.05
CA LEU A 151 -2.91 -1.92 13.29
C LEU A 151 -4.37 -1.53 13.53
N SER A 152 -5.29 -2.18 12.84
CA SER A 152 -6.70 -2.12 13.19
C SER A 152 -6.89 -2.90 14.49
N LYS A 153 -7.56 -2.28 15.45
CA LYS A 153 -7.97 -2.96 16.68
C LYS A 153 -9.08 -3.96 16.36
#